data_8dd56f2ead14875d4360138a27a7b57e
#
_entry.id   8dd56f2ead14875d4360138a27a7b57e
#
_cell.length_a   1.000
_cell.length_b   1.000
_cell.length_c   1.000
_cell.angle_alpha   90.00
_cell.angle_beta   90.00
_cell.angle_gamma   90.00
#
_symmetry.space_group_name_H-M   'P 1'
#
loop_
_entity.id
_entity.type
_entity.pdbx_description
1 polymer ?
#
loop_
_entity_poly.entity_id
_entity_poly.type
_entity_poly.pdbx_seq_one_letter_code
_entity_poly.pdbx_strand_id
1 'polypeptide(L)'
;MKPTALLWIAAASAFFALVTLKAESRPRYGGTLRVEMSAALNNLDPAEIPSDPVALEAKARLVPVVFETLVRLDENGKPQPWLSTSWTHDVARKRWVFTARPHVRLHNGMMWAPTASSLETPDDRPIEQILRELARPWNSIVVHDPDGTLTGTGPFRVARWEAGKAAKLVANEAHWKGRPYLDSVEIQMGRDLRDQAQDMQLGRADITDTPIGTSGELRTDETLALIFDTPRSTPAVREAIALSIDKVVIRRVLLKGRGDISEALLPQWLSGYSFLFDSKRDVARARQLAIGSPPLTFAYDRQDAVLRSIGERLSVNAMEAGITMRPGNGMADVRLVMIPVTSRDELAALTDIALVLRTPFSFSASPYEAERALLDGFHVIPLFHLARNWSLSSRVRSWPDLPNVWIGQP
;
A
#
# COMPACT_ATOMS: atom_id res chain seq x y z
N MET A 1 -69.74 13.82 23.67
CA MET A 1 -68.87 12.69 23.26
C MET A 1 -67.54 13.28 22.78
N LYS A 2 -66.46 12.95 23.45
CA LYS A 2 -65.17 13.63 23.28
C LYS A 2 -64.36 13.05 22.09
N PRO A 3 -63.73 13.88 21.24
CA PRO A 3 -62.91 13.42 20.07
C PRO A 3 -61.44 13.27 20.45
N THR A 4 -61.15 12.36 21.38
CA THR A 4 -59.71 12.14 21.79
C THR A 4 -59.18 10.75 21.47
N ALA A 5 -59.99 9.88 20.86
CA ALA A 5 -59.55 8.51 20.56
C ALA A 5 -58.95 8.31 19.15
N LEU A 6 -59.14 9.26 18.22
CA LEU A 6 -58.64 9.12 16.83
C LEU A 6 -57.21 9.62 16.64
N LEU A 7 -56.65 10.41 17.54
CA LEU A 7 -55.29 10.96 17.42
C LEU A 7 -54.18 9.96 17.84
N TRP A 8 -54.52 8.94 18.63
CA TRP A 8 -53.51 7.95 19.10
C TRP A 8 -53.27 6.83 18.10
N ILE A 9 -54.20 6.56 17.20
CA ILE A 9 -54.02 5.50 16.19
C ILE A 9 -53.12 6.00 15.02
N ALA A 10 -53.19 7.28 14.69
CA ALA A 10 -52.32 7.88 13.65
C ALA A 10 -50.86 8.02 14.10
N ALA A 11 -50.57 8.23 15.39
CA ALA A 11 -49.20 8.35 15.92
C ALA A 11 -48.52 6.98 16.04
N ALA A 12 -49.24 5.90 16.29
CA ALA A 12 -48.67 4.54 16.35
C ALA A 12 -48.31 4.00 14.98
N SER A 13 -48.99 4.38 13.91
CA SER A 13 -48.69 3.96 12.54
C SER A 13 -47.49 4.69 11.95
N ALA A 14 -47.17 5.91 12.39
CA ALA A 14 -46.00 6.67 11.93
C ALA A 14 -44.70 6.22 12.59
N PHE A 15 -44.75 5.58 13.75
CA PHE A 15 -43.56 5.07 14.44
C PHE A 15 -43.10 3.70 13.92
N PHE A 16 -43.94 2.95 13.23
CA PHE A 16 -43.59 1.65 12.65
C PHE A 16 -42.95 1.73 11.25
N ALA A 17 -42.95 2.91 10.61
CA ALA A 17 -42.45 3.09 9.23
C ALA A 17 -40.99 3.55 9.15
N LEU A 18 -40.27 3.70 10.29
CA LEU A 18 -38.88 4.25 10.29
C LEU A 18 -37.82 3.31 10.83
N VAL A 19 -38.13 2.06 11.06
CA VAL A 19 -37.13 1.02 11.25
C VAL A 19 -37.02 0.24 9.93
N THR A 20 -36.54 0.88 8.89
CA THR A 20 -35.84 0.13 7.84
C THR A 20 -34.56 -0.40 8.47
N LEU A 21 -34.66 -1.56 9.11
CA LEU A 21 -33.53 -2.42 9.36
C LEU A 21 -32.85 -2.58 8.00
N LYS A 22 -31.70 -1.91 7.80
CA LYS A 22 -30.73 -2.36 6.80
C LYS A 22 -30.46 -3.81 7.19
N ALA A 23 -31.12 -4.75 6.54
CA ALA A 23 -30.76 -6.15 6.64
C ALA A 23 -29.33 -6.22 6.15
N GLU A 24 -28.36 -6.27 7.06
CA GLU A 24 -26.99 -6.59 6.72
C GLU A 24 -27.05 -7.92 6.00
N SER A 25 -26.82 -7.89 4.70
CA SER A 25 -26.84 -9.10 3.91
C SER A 25 -25.72 -10.00 4.44
N ARG A 26 -26.10 -11.19 4.92
CA ARG A 26 -25.14 -12.16 5.46
C ARG A 26 -24.14 -12.53 4.39
N PRO A 27 -22.83 -12.69 4.75
CA PRO A 27 -21.82 -13.17 3.82
C PRO A 27 -22.28 -14.45 3.13
N ARG A 28 -22.00 -14.55 1.83
CA ARG A 28 -22.34 -15.70 1.01
C ARG A 28 -21.09 -16.32 0.44
N TYR A 29 -21.03 -17.63 0.43
CA TYR A 29 -19.99 -18.37 -0.25
C TYR A 29 -20.26 -18.41 -1.76
N GLY A 30 -19.18 -18.38 -2.54
CA GLY A 30 -19.23 -18.52 -3.98
C GLY A 30 -18.88 -17.24 -4.75
N GLY A 31 -18.72 -17.40 -6.04
CA GLY A 31 -18.47 -16.33 -6.99
C GLY A 31 -17.01 -15.99 -7.22
N THR A 32 -16.80 -15.25 -8.30
CA THR A 32 -15.48 -14.77 -8.74
C THR A 32 -15.39 -13.27 -8.60
N LEU A 33 -14.32 -12.79 -7.97
CA LEU A 33 -13.95 -11.40 -7.91
C LEU A 33 -13.02 -11.07 -9.08
N ARG A 34 -13.36 -10.07 -9.88
CA ARG A 34 -12.58 -9.62 -11.03
C ARG A 34 -11.86 -8.32 -10.67
N VAL A 35 -10.54 -8.38 -10.61
CA VAL A 35 -9.66 -7.27 -10.23
C VAL A 35 -8.85 -6.84 -11.45
N GLU A 36 -8.80 -5.56 -11.72
CA GLU A 36 -7.89 -4.97 -12.70
C GLU A 36 -6.95 -4.01 -12.00
N MET A 37 -5.67 -4.08 -12.35
CA MET A 37 -4.65 -3.23 -11.76
C MET A 37 -3.63 -2.78 -12.81
N SER A 38 -3.05 -1.59 -12.60
CA SER A 38 -2.00 -1.03 -13.44
C SER A 38 -0.65 -1.73 -13.24
N ALA A 39 -0.41 -2.27 -12.04
CA ALA A 39 0.79 -3.04 -11.76
C ALA A 39 0.90 -4.28 -12.65
N ALA A 40 2.12 -4.56 -13.14
CA ALA A 40 2.47 -5.77 -13.86
C ALA A 40 3.48 -6.58 -13.05
N LEU A 41 3.04 -7.67 -12.43
CA LEU A 41 3.88 -8.52 -11.57
C LEU A 41 4.36 -9.74 -12.35
N ASN A 42 5.67 -10.00 -12.31
CA ASN A 42 6.26 -11.16 -12.95
C ASN A 42 6.00 -12.45 -12.16
N ASN A 43 6.00 -12.36 -10.84
CA ASN A 43 5.72 -13.48 -9.92
C ASN A 43 5.19 -12.98 -8.57
N LEU A 44 4.82 -13.91 -7.69
CA LEU A 44 4.43 -13.64 -6.30
C LEU A 44 5.48 -14.12 -5.28
N ASP A 45 6.69 -14.49 -5.68
CA ASP A 45 7.71 -14.91 -4.72
C ASP A 45 8.01 -13.79 -3.70
N PRO A 46 7.77 -13.98 -2.40
CA PRO A 46 8.03 -12.97 -1.39
C PRO A 46 9.51 -12.52 -1.34
N ALA A 47 10.45 -13.37 -1.77
CA ALA A 47 11.87 -13.05 -1.77
C ALA A 47 12.24 -12.00 -2.84
N GLU A 48 11.45 -11.86 -3.89
CA GLU A 48 11.68 -10.88 -4.95
C GLU A 48 10.91 -9.58 -4.70
N ILE A 49 11.49 -8.67 -3.91
CA ILE A 49 10.83 -7.40 -3.54
C ILE A 49 11.02 -6.38 -4.68
N PRO A 50 9.93 -5.84 -5.29
CA PRO A 50 10.05 -4.84 -6.34
C PRO A 50 10.57 -3.50 -5.80
N SER A 51 11.38 -2.79 -6.59
CA SER A 51 11.75 -1.39 -6.33
C SER A 51 10.84 -0.38 -7.05
N ASP A 52 9.99 -0.85 -7.96
CA ASP A 52 8.94 -0.03 -8.56
C ASP A 52 7.80 0.14 -7.54
N PRO A 53 7.36 1.36 -7.22
CA PRO A 53 6.39 1.60 -6.16
C PRO A 53 5.01 0.99 -6.45
N VAL A 54 4.58 0.96 -7.72
CA VAL A 54 3.27 0.41 -8.11
C VAL A 54 3.29 -1.13 -7.97
N ALA A 55 4.38 -1.76 -8.43
CA ALA A 55 4.58 -3.20 -8.28
C ALA A 55 4.77 -3.60 -6.81
N LEU A 56 5.50 -2.81 -6.03
CA LEU A 56 5.73 -3.04 -4.60
C LEU A 56 4.40 -3.08 -3.84
N GLU A 57 3.55 -2.10 -4.06
CA GLU A 57 2.23 -2.01 -3.40
C GLU A 57 1.33 -3.18 -3.79
N ALA A 58 1.20 -3.46 -5.08
CA ALA A 58 0.39 -4.57 -5.57
C ALA A 58 0.86 -5.92 -5.01
N LYS A 59 2.18 -6.15 -5.00
CA LYS A 59 2.75 -7.38 -4.46
C LYS A 59 2.58 -7.49 -2.95
N ALA A 60 2.76 -6.39 -2.20
CA ALA A 60 2.53 -6.36 -0.76
C ALA A 60 1.10 -6.73 -0.37
N ARG A 61 0.11 -6.43 -1.23
CA ARG A 61 -1.31 -6.82 -1.03
C ARG A 61 -1.61 -8.25 -1.46
N LEU A 62 -0.97 -8.75 -2.51
CA LEU A 62 -1.28 -10.09 -3.05
C LEU A 62 -0.53 -11.20 -2.32
N VAL A 63 0.71 -10.96 -1.87
CA VAL A 63 1.50 -11.96 -1.15
C VAL A 63 0.75 -12.53 0.06
N PRO A 64 0.14 -11.74 0.97
CA PRO A 64 -0.55 -12.27 2.14
C PRO A 64 -1.82 -13.08 1.83
N VAL A 65 -2.32 -12.99 0.60
CA VAL A 65 -3.49 -13.74 0.14
C VAL A 65 -3.13 -15.20 -0.17
N VAL A 66 -1.87 -15.44 -0.57
CA VAL A 66 -1.36 -16.75 -0.99
C VAL A 66 -0.39 -17.32 0.05
N PHE A 67 0.43 -16.47 0.66
CA PHE A 67 1.46 -16.87 1.61
C PHE A 67 1.23 -16.19 2.95
N GLU A 68 1.50 -16.86 4.03
CA GLU A 68 1.29 -16.33 5.37
C GLU A 68 2.61 -16.25 6.14
N THR A 69 2.67 -15.32 7.08
CA THR A 69 3.81 -15.08 7.96
C THR A 69 3.68 -15.83 9.29
N LEU A 70 4.77 -15.95 10.04
CA LEU A 70 4.71 -16.50 11.40
C LEU A 70 3.89 -15.63 12.36
N VAL A 71 3.94 -14.32 12.14
CA VAL A 71 3.28 -13.28 12.94
C VAL A 71 2.60 -12.30 11.99
N ARG A 72 1.57 -11.61 12.43
CA ARG A 72 0.99 -10.48 11.69
C ARG A 72 0.88 -9.25 12.60
N LEU A 73 0.70 -8.07 12.02
CA LEU A 73 0.37 -6.87 12.78
C LEU A 73 -1.15 -6.68 12.83
N ASP A 74 -1.68 -6.26 13.98
CA ASP A 74 -3.07 -5.82 14.08
C ASP A 74 -3.24 -4.37 13.56
N GLU A 75 -4.43 -3.83 13.71
CA GLU A 75 -4.77 -2.47 13.24
C GLU A 75 -3.94 -1.36 13.88
N ASN A 76 -3.37 -1.63 15.04
CA ASN A 76 -2.53 -0.69 15.79
C ASN A 76 -1.03 -0.95 15.59
N GLY A 77 -0.64 -1.84 14.66
CA GLY A 77 0.75 -2.22 14.42
C GLY A 77 1.33 -3.16 15.49
N LYS A 78 0.49 -3.74 16.37
CA LYS A 78 0.95 -4.65 17.42
C LYS A 78 1.07 -6.08 16.86
N PRO A 79 2.22 -6.76 17.09
CA PRO A 79 2.40 -8.14 16.66
C PRO A 79 1.40 -9.11 17.29
N GLN A 80 0.83 -9.98 16.47
CA GLN A 80 -0.14 -11.00 16.84
C GLN A 80 0.32 -12.38 16.34
N PRO A 81 0.08 -13.47 17.10
CA PRO A 81 0.32 -14.83 16.62
C PRO A 81 -0.43 -15.12 15.31
N TRP A 82 0.24 -15.81 14.36
CA TRP A 82 -0.40 -16.23 13.13
C TRP A 82 -0.06 -17.69 12.81
N LEU A 83 0.89 -18.02 11.93
CA LEU A 83 1.38 -19.39 11.75
C LEU A 83 2.23 -19.86 12.95
N SER A 84 2.79 -18.95 13.73
CA SER A 84 3.28 -19.22 15.07
C SER A 84 2.19 -18.95 16.10
N THR A 85 2.06 -19.80 17.11
CA THR A 85 1.12 -19.63 18.24
C THR A 85 1.75 -18.93 19.44
N SER A 86 3.07 -19.05 19.59
CA SER A 86 3.87 -18.44 20.66
C SER A 86 5.34 -18.39 20.28
N TRP A 87 6.13 -17.67 21.07
CA TRP A 87 7.58 -17.57 20.95
C TRP A 87 8.24 -17.52 22.32
N THR A 88 9.47 -18.06 22.42
CA THR A 88 10.27 -18.08 23.65
C THR A 88 11.71 -17.72 23.34
N HIS A 89 12.39 -17.07 24.29
CA HIS A 89 13.81 -16.74 24.19
C HIS A 89 14.67 -17.85 24.80
N ASP A 90 15.53 -18.47 24.00
CA ASP A 90 16.60 -19.37 24.46
C ASP A 90 17.83 -18.50 24.75
N VAL A 91 17.92 -18.03 26.01
CA VAL A 91 18.99 -17.15 26.46
C VAL A 91 20.38 -17.79 26.31
N ALA A 92 20.47 -19.13 26.55
CA ALA A 92 21.72 -19.84 26.46
C ALA A 92 22.29 -19.89 25.04
N ARG A 93 21.42 -19.96 24.05
CA ARG A 93 21.79 -20.01 22.63
C ARG A 93 21.57 -18.69 21.88
N LYS A 94 21.16 -17.62 22.59
CA LYS A 94 20.91 -16.29 22.04
C LYS A 94 20.01 -16.34 20.79
N ARG A 95 18.84 -16.94 20.90
CA ARG A 95 17.91 -17.12 19.81
C ARG A 95 16.46 -17.09 20.27
N TRP A 96 15.59 -16.70 19.38
CA TRP A 96 14.14 -16.84 19.53
C TRP A 96 13.66 -18.12 18.88
N VAL A 97 12.75 -18.82 19.57
CA VAL A 97 12.13 -20.07 19.12
C VAL A 97 10.64 -19.84 18.99
N PHE A 98 10.08 -20.18 17.84
CA PHE A 98 8.67 -20.01 17.53
C PHE A 98 7.96 -21.37 17.55
N THR A 99 6.76 -21.43 18.12
CA THR A 99 5.94 -22.64 18.15
C THR A 99 4.99 -22.65 16.96
N ALA A 100 5.12 -23.62 16.06
CA ALA A 100 4.27 -23.75 14.89
C ALA A 100 2.80 -23.98 15.26
N ARG A 101 1.89 -23.41 14.52
CA ARG A 101 0.45 -23.70 14.60
C ARG A 101 0.19 -25.13 14.12
N PRO A 102 -0.51 -25.96 14.89
CA PRO A 102 -0.84 -27.32 14.46
C PRO A 102 -1.91 -27.32 13.36
N HIS A 103 -1.96 -28.41 12.59
CA HIS A 103 -2.97 -28.68 11.59
C HIS A 103 -3.04 -27.68 10.42
N VAL A 104 -2.00 -26.90 10.16
CA VAL A 104 -1.88 -26.06 8.98
C VAL A 104 -1.50 -26.92 7.78
N ARG A 105 -2.19 -26.74 6.64
CA ARG A 105 -1.90 -27.42 5.37
C ARG A 105 -1.35 -26.44 4.35
N LEU A 106 -0.39 -26.92 3.59
CA LEU A 106 0.08 -26.27 2.36
C LEU A 106 -0.94 -26.44 1.23
N HIS A 107 -0.87 -25.60 0.22
CA HIS A 107 -1.76 -25.65 -0.95
C HIS A 107 -1.69 -26.97 -1.75
N ASN A 108 -0.56 -27.69 -1.65
CA ASN A 108 -0.39 -29.02 -2.23
C ASN A 108 -0.99 -30.15 -1.38
N GLY A 109 -1.64 -29.81 -0.26
CA GLY A 109 -2.30 -30.76 0.65
C GLY A 109 -1.40 -31.34 1.74
N MET A 110 -0.07 -31.16 1.65
CA MET A 110 0.85 -31.61 2.69
C MET A 110 0.67 -30.83 3.98
N MET A 111 0.99 -31.45 5.12
CA MET A 111 1.02 -30.74 6.40
C MET A 111 2.23 -29.80 6.42
N TRP A 112 2.00 -28.55 6.82
CA TRP A 112 3.09 -27.67 7.14
C TRP A 112 3.71 -28.14 8.48
N ALA A 113 4.85 -28.81 8.37
CA ALA A 113 5.58 -29.39 9.50
C ALA A 113 7.03 -28.84 9.48
N PRO A 114 7.23 -27.57 9.91
CA PRO A 114 8.57 -27.01 9.94
C PRO A 114 9.45 -27.76 10.93
N THR A 115 10.73 -27.91 10.60
CA THR A 115 11.72 -28.43 11.55
C THR A 115 11.93 -27.42 12.67
N ALA A 116 12.34 -27.87 13.85
CA ALA A 116 12.62 -26.97 14.97
C ALA A 116 13.59 -25.84 14.56
N SER A 117 14.64 -26.18 13.80
CA SER A 117 15.64 -25.21 13.30
C SER A 117 15.09 -24.17 12.35
N SER A 118 14.04 -24.46 11.58
CA SER A 118 13.43 -23.50 10.65
C SER A 118 12.56 -22.45 11.34
N LEU A 119 12.25 -22.65 12.61
CA LEU A 119 11.49 -21.70 13.45
C LEU A 119 12.37 -21.04 14.51
N GLU A 120 13.67 -21.06 14.32
CA GLU A 120 14.63 -20.43 15.20
C GLU A 120 15.27 -19.23 14.50
N THR A 121 15.31 -18.11 15.19
CA THR A 121 16.03 -16.93 14.73
C THR A 121 17.25 -16.75 15.63
N PRO A 122 18.48 -16.94 15.13
CA PRO A 122 19.71 -16.71 15.87
C PRO A 122 19.94 -15.20 16.01
N ASP A 123 19.13 -14.56 16.84
CA ASP A 123 19.06 -13.12 16.99
C ASP A 123 18.74 -12.79 18.44
N ASP A 124 19.51 -11.90 19.03
CA ASP A 124 19.40 -11.45 20.42
C ASP A 124 18.76 -10.04 20.51
N ARG A 125 18.27 -9.51 19.38
CA ARG A 125 17.54 -8.25 19.36
C ARG A 125 16.24 -8.34 20.18
N PRO A 126 15.68 -7.19 20.63
CA PRO A 126 14.38 -7.15 21.27
C PRO A 126 13.32 -7.86 20.43
N ILE A 127 12.49 -8.68 21.07
CA ILE A 127 11.49 -9.52 20.38
C ILE A 127 10.54 -8.69 19.52
N GLU A 128 10.20 -7.49 19.96
CA GLU A 128 9.29 -6.59 19.23
C GLU A 128 9.82 -6.25 17.83
N GLN A 129 11.12 -6.03 17.69
CA GLN A 129 11.75 -5.75 16.40
C GLN A 129 11.68 -6.99 15.50
N ILE A 130 12.01 -8.16 16.03
CA ILE A 130 11.97 -9.42 15.29
C ILE A 130 10.53 -9.74 14.84
N LEU A 131 9.54 -9.58 15.72
CA LEU A 131 8.15 -9.84 15.38
C LEU A 131 7.62 -8.92 14.29
N ARG A 132 7.99 -7.64 14.32
CA ARG A 132 7.62 -6.67 13.27
C ARG A 132 8.26 -7.00 11.93
N GLU A 133 9.53 -7.41 11.95
CA GLU A 133 10.21 -7.90 10.76
C GLU A 133 9.53 -9.15 10.19
N LEU A 134 9.26 -10.16 11.04
CA LEU A 134 8.60 -11.41 10.64
C LEU A 134 7.14 -11.22 10.18
N ALA A 135 6.51 -10.10 10.52
CA ALA A 135 5.16 -9.77 10.07
C ALA A 135 5.11 -9.15 8.67
N ARG A 136 6.26 -8.81 8.06
CA ARG A 136 6.30 -8.24 6.70
C ARG A 136 5.89 -9.29 5.67
N PRO A 137 5.15 -8.91 4.62
CA PRO A 137 4.77 -9.83 3.53
C PRO A 137 5.97 -10.58 2.93
N TRP A 138 7.14 -9.94 2.89
CA TRP A 138 8.38 -10.48 2.35
C TRP A 138 8.96 -11.63 3.17
N ASN A 139 8.53 -11.80 4.42
CA ASN A 139 8.91 -12.88 5.33
C ASN A 139 7.81 -13.96 5.42
N SER A 140 6.94 -14.04 4.43
CA SER A 140 5.95 -15.10 4.33
C SER A 140 6.59 -16.47 4.11
N ILE A 141 5.95 -17.48 4.67
CA ILE A 141 6.38 -18.88 4.48
C ILE A 141 6.00 -19.33 3.07
N VAL A 142 7.00 -19.70 2.30
CA VAL A 142 6.86 -20.23 0.96
C VAL A 142 7.63 -21.53 0.83
N VAL A 143 7.02 -22.51 0.15
CA VAL A 143 7.68 -23.77 -0.22
C VAL A 143 7.79 -23.80 -1.74
N HIS A 144 9.00 -24.07 -2.22
CA HIS A 144 9.27 -24.28 -3.64
C HIS A 144 9.13 -25.77 -3.92
N ASP A 145 8.09 -26.14 -4.66
CA ASP A 145 7.91 -27.52 -5.09
C ASP A 145 8.92 -27.88 -6.21
N PRO A 146 9.22 -29.16 -6.43
CA PRO A 146 10.22 -29.59 -7.42
C PRO A 146 9.95 -29.14 -8.86
N ASP A 147 8.70 -28.83 -9.19
CA ASP A 147 8.28 -28.31 -10.51
C ASP A 147 8.40 -26.78 -10.62
N GLY A 148 8.92 -26.10 -9.57
CA GLY A 148 9.04 -24.66 -9.49
C GLY A 148 7.77 -23.94 -9.03
N THR A 149 6.70 -24.66 -8.69
CA THR A 149 5.48 -24.06 -8.15
C THR A 149 5.73 -23.51 -6.75
N LEU A 150 5.23 -22.29 -6.49
CA LEU A 150 5.25 -21.68 -5.18
C LEU A 150 4.02 -22.11 -4.38
N THR A 151 4.24 -22.80 -3.27
CA THR A 151 3.21 -23.30 -2.38
C THR A 151 3.22 -22.58 -1.06
N GLY A 152 2.07 -22.05 -0.63
CA GLY A 152 1.86 -21.36 0.65
C GLY A 152 0.79 -22.02 1.50
N THR A 153 0.39 -21.31 2.55
CA THR A 153 -0.65 -21.73 3.50
C THR A 153 -1.90 -20.87 3.43
N GLY A 154 -1.88 -19.81 2.62
CA GLY A 154 -2.88 -18.74 2.60
C GLY A 154 -4.29 -19.17 2.18
N PRO A 155 -5.28 -18.27 2.33
CA PRO A 155 -6.68 -18.54 2.01
C PRO A 155 -6.96 -18.79 0.53
N PHE A 156 -6.05 -18.34 -0.36
CA PHE A 156 -6.13 -18.64 -1.79
C PHE A 156 -4.84 -19.27 -2.27
N ARG A 157 -4.93 -20.11 -3.31
CA ARG A 157 -3.78 -20.70 -4.01
C ARG A 157 -3.74 -20.23 -5.45
N VAL A 158 -2.55 -20.15 -6.03
CA VAL A 158 -2.37 -19.83 -7.45
C VAL A 158 -2.83 -21.01 -8.30
N ALA A 159 -3.82 -20.81 -9.14
CA ALA A 159 -4.28 -21.78 -10.13
C ALA A 159 -3.68 -21.53 -11.53
N ARG A 160 -3.43 -20.25 -11.85
CA ARG A 160 -2.79 -19.82 -13.10
C ARG A 160 -2.03 -18.54 -12.85
N TRP A 161 -0.86 -18.42 -13.42
CA TRP A 161 -0.05 -17.20 -13.41
C TRP A 161 0.51 -16.92 -14.80
N GLU A 162 0.22 -15.75 -15.34
CA GLU A 162 0.78 -15.24 -16.58
C GLU A 162 1.55 -13.97 -16.25
N ALA A 163 2.87 -14.07 -16.24
CA ALA A 163 3.76 -12.99 -15.83
C ALA A 163 3.42 -11.66 -16.51
N GLY A 164 3.19 -10.62 -15.70
CA GLY A 164 2.85 -9.28 -16.14
C GLY A 164 1.48 -9.10 -16.78
N LYS A 165 0.65 -10.15 -16.88
CA LYS A 165 -0.62 -10.10 -17.63
C LYS A 165 -1.84 -10.46 -16.79
N ALA A 166 -1.85 -11.66 -16.22
CA ALA A 166 -3.03 -12.14 -15.52
C ALA A 166 -2.70 -13.19 -14.47
N ALA A 167 -3.57 -13.32 -13.46
CA ALA A 167 -3.53 -14.40 -12.51
C ALA A 167 -4.93 -14.90 -12.18
N LYS A 168 -5.04 -16.18 -11.84
CA LYS A 168 -6.23 -16.77 -11.23
C LYS A 168 -5.86 -17.41 -9.92
N LEU A 169 -6.44 -16.89 -8.85
CA LEU A 169 -6.37 -17.46 -7.52
C LEU A 169 -7.67 -18.21 -7.25
N VAL A 170 -7.60 -19.36 -6.59
CA VAL A 170 -8.77 -20.17 -6.20
C VAL A 170 -8.75 -20.41 -4.71
N ALA A 171 -9.93 -20.56 -4.12
CA ALA A 171 -10.08 -20.76 -2.69
C ALA A 171 -9.27 -21.96 -2.18
N ASN A 172 -8.61 -21.82 -1.06
CA ASN A 172 -8.02 -22.92 -0.30
C ASN A 172 -9.10 -23.49 0.63
N GLU A 173 -9.74 -24.58 0.18
CA GLU A 173 -10.83 -25.23 0.93
C GLU A 173 -10.37 -25.75 2.29
N ALA A 174 -9.08 -26.05 2.45
CA ALA A 174 -8.48 -26.57 3.67
C ALA A 174 -7.76 -25.52 4.51
N HIS A 175 -8.03 -24.23 4.27
CA HIS A 175 -7.38 -23.15 5.03
C HIS A 175 -7.72 -23.27 6.53
N TRP A 176 -6.71 -23.15 7.39
CA TRP A 176 -6.81 -23.40 8.84
C TRP A 176 -7.78 -22.48 9.59
N LYS A 177 -8.11 -21.31 9.03
CA LYS A 177 -9.14 -20.39 9.56
C LYS A 177 -10.52 -20.58 8.95
N GLY A 178 -10.68 -21.56 8.08
CA GLY A 178 -11.87 -21.79 7.29
C GLY A 178 -11.71 -21.27 5.86
N ARG A 179 -12.56 -21.78 4.98
CA ARG A 179 -12.62 -21.40 3.57
C ARG A 179 -12.94 -19.92 3.38
N PRO A 180 -12.28 -19.19 2.49
CA PRO A 180 -12.70 -17.84 2.11
C PRO A 180 -14.08 -17.84 1.45
N TYR A 181 -14.79 -16.70 1.47
CA TYR A 181 -16.12 -16.60 0.90
C TYR A 181 -16.13 -16.76 -0.63
N LEU A 182 -15.14 -16.21 -1.32
CA LEU A 182 -15.03 -16.29 -2.78
C LEU A 182 -14.53 -17.67 -3.23
N ASP A 183 -14.99 -18.13 -4.40
CA ASP A 183 -14.42 -19.31 -5.06
C ASP A 183 -13.09 -18.98 -5.75
N SER A 184 -13.01 -17.80 -6.36
CA SER A 184 -11.82 -17.37 -7.07
C SER A 184 -11.67 -15.85 -7.14
N VAL A 185 -10.43 -15.42 -7.40
CA VAL A 185 -10.07 -14.05 -7.77
C VAL A 185 -9.37 -14.11 -9.13
N GLU A 186 -9.89 -13.39 -10.10
CA GLU A 186 -9.28 -13.21 -11.41
C GLU A 186 -8.67 -11.82 -11.49
N ILE A 187 -7.38 -11.75 -11.79
CA ILE A 187 -6.60 -10.52 -11.77
C ILE A 187 -6.09 -10.26 -13.18
N GLN A 188 -6.39 -9.07 -13.74
CA GLN A 188 -5.79 -8.55 -14.94
C GLN A 188 -4.75 -7.50 -14.56
N MET A 189 -3.53 -7.65 -15.08
CA MET A 189 -2.38 -6.81 -14.75
C MET A 189 -1.96 -5.94 -15.93
N GLY A 190 -1.23 -4.84 -15.66
CA GLY A 190 -0.72 -3.95 -16.70
C GLY A 190 -1.83 -3.22 -17.46
N ARG A 191 -3.01 -3.06 -16.85
CA ARG A 191 -4.15 -2.37 -17.45
C ARG A 191 -4.00 -0.86 -17.29
N ASP A 192 -4.22 -0.12 -18.36
CA ASP A 192 -4.28 1.34 -18.23
C ASP A 192 -5.57 1.82 -17.55
N LEU A 193 -5.52 3.02 -16.95
CA LEU A 193 -6.65 3.56 -16.18
C LEU A 193 -7.91 3.79 -17.02
N ARG A 194 -7.76 4.02 -18.32
CA ARG A 194 -8.90 4.22 -19.23
C ARG A 194 -9.65 2.91 -19.48
N ASP A 195 -8.90 1.85 -19.77
CA ASP A 195 -9.46 0.50 -19.97
C ASP A 195 -10.15 0.01 -18.70
N GLN A 196 -9.49 0.17 -17.53
CA GLN A 196 -10.06 -0.16 -16.23
C GLN A 196 -11.39 0.58 -15.97
N ALA A 197 -11.44 1.90 -16.27
CA ALA A 197 -12.66 2.71 -16.12
C ALA A 197 -13.77 2.20 -17.02
N GLN A 198 -13.46 1.83 -18.26
CA GLN A 198 -14.42 1.26 -19.21
C GLN A 198 -14.94 -0.09 -18.75
N ASP A 199 -14.05 -0.99 -18.30
CA ASP A 199 -14.43 -2.33 -17.88
C ASP A 199 -15.25 -2.30 -16.57
N MET A 200 -14.97 -1.36 -15.67
CA MET A 200 -15.82 -1.09 -14.51
C MET A 200 -17.24 -0.65 -14.91
N GLN A 201 -17.35 0.28 -15.85
CA GLN A 201 -18.66 0.77 -16.34
C GLN A 201 -19.47 -0.33 -17.04
N LEU A 202 -18.79 -1.22 -17.77
CA LEU A 202 -19.42 -2.35 -18.46
C LEU A 202 -19.69 -3.55 -17.53
N GLY A 203 -19.35 -3.45 -16.24
CA GLY A 203 -19.50 -4.53 -15.29
C GLY A 203 -18.60 -5.74 -15.56
N ARG A 204 -17.47 -5.52 -16.24
CA ARG A 204 -16.45 -6.55 -16.53
C ARG A 204 -15.43 -6.67 -15.41
N ALA A 205 -15.16 -5.57 -14.67
CA ALA A 205 -14.34 -5.53 -13.48
C ALA A 205 -15.21 -5.29 -12.24
N ASP A 206 -14.80 -5.82 -11.10
CA ASP A 206 -15.42 -5.60 -9.80
C ASP A 206 -14.59 -4.67 -8.93
N ILE A 207 -13.26 -4.64 -9.14
CA ILE A 207 -12.31 -3.74 -8.47
C ILE A 207 -11.30 -3.26 -9.50
N THR A 208 -11.01 -1.95 -9.47
CA THR A 208 -9.98 -1.33 -10.32
C THR A 208 -9.16 -0.32 -9.53
N ASP A 209 -7.92 -0.04 -9.96
CA ASP A 209 -7.14 1.08 -9.48
C ASP A 209 -7.91 2.38 -9.75
N THR A 210 -7.94 3.27 -8.77
CA THR A 210 -8.61 4.56 -8.92
C THR A 210 -7.60 5.69 -8.88
N PRO A 211 -7.66 6.65 -9.82
CA PRO A 211 -6.80 7.82 -9.78
C PRO A 211 -6.96 8.62 -8.49
N ILE A 212 -5.89 9.32 -8.11
CA ILE A 212 -5.89 10.24 -6.97
C ILE A 212 -7.10 11.15 -7.06
N GLY A 213 -7.88 11.18 -6.01
CA GLY A 213 -8.92 12.19 -5.88
C GLY A 213 -10.35 11.75 -6.08
N THR A 214 -10.65 10.48 -6.21
CA THR A 214 -12.02 9.98 -6.09
C THR A 214 -12.41 9.80 -4.63
N SER A 215 -13.70 9.85 -4.34
CA SER A 215 -14.24 9.87 -2.97
C SER A 215 -14.00 8.57 -2.20
N GLY A 216 -13.50 8.68 -0.99
CA GLY A 216 -13.41 7.64 0.01
C GLY A 216 -12.62 8.16 1.22
N GLU A 217 -13.15 8.02 2.42
CA GLU A 217 -12.41 8.26 3.67
C GLU A 217 -11.44 7.08 3.90
N LEU A 218 -10.42 6.95 3.07
CA LEU A 218 -9.35 6.00 3.30
C LEU A 218 -8.19 6.70 4.00
N ARG A 219 -7.50 5.95 4.85
CA ARG A 219 -6.27 6.39 5.50
C ARG A 219 -5.25 6.82 4.44
N THR A 220 -4.53 7.91 4.70
CA THR A 220 -3.41 8.34 3.86
C THR A 220 -2.28 7.32 3.97
N ASP A 221 -2.17 6.44 3.00
CA ASP A 221 -1.20 5.35 2.96
C ASP A 221 -0.25 5.40 1.75
N GLU A 222 -0.22 6.56 1.07
CA GLU A 222 0.73 6.84 0.00
C GLU A 222 1.35 8.22 0.18
N THR A 223 2.66 8.33 -0.12
CA THR A 223 3.39 9.59 -0.12
C THR A 223 3.72 9.99 -1.54
N LEU A 224 3.14 11.08 -2.02
CA LEU A 224 3.54 11.71 -3.27
C LEU A 224 4.83 12.48 -3.05
N ALA A 225 5.88 12.13 -3.79
CA ALA A 225 7.20 12.71 -3.64
C ALA A 225 7.93 12.94 -4.96
N LEU A 226 8.89 13.88 -4.95
CA LEU A 226 9.92 13.97 -5.97
C LEU A 226 11.12 13.14 -5.54
N ILE A 227 11.65 12.31 -6.44
CA ILE A 227 12.87 11.53 -6.26
C ILE A 227 13.90 11.99 -7.28
N PHE A 228 15.15 12.12 -6.85
CA PHE A 228 16.28 12.52 -7.67
C PHE A 228 17.21 11.33 -7.93
N ASP A 229 17.19 10.81 -9.15
CA ASP A 229 17.87 9.57 -9.52
C ASP A 229 19.30 9.79 -10.10
N THR A 230 19.68 11.03 -10.41
CA THR A 230 20.96 11.30 -11.06
C THR A 230 21.81 12.35 -10.33
N PRO A 231 23.13 12.31 -10.47
CA PRO A 231 24.03 13.30 -9.87
C PRO A 231 23.95 14.69 -10.56
N ARG A 232 23.19 14.84 -11.63
CA ARG A 232 23.01 16.15 -12.31
C ARG A 232 22.31 17.17 -11.42
N SER A 233 21.49 16.73 -10.50
CA SER A 233 20.89 17.57 -9.47
C SER A 233 21.80 17.61 -8.24
N THR A 234 22.53 18.72 -8.05
CA THR A 234 23.31 18.94 -6.83
C THR A 234 22.39 19.14 -5.61
N PRO A 235 22.87 18.98 -4.36
CA PRO A 235 22.06 19.26 -3.16
C PRO A 235 21.45 20.66 -3.19
N ALA A 236 22.21 21.68 -3.65
CA ALA A 236 21.71 23.05 -3.78
C ALA A 236 20.55 23.16 -4.79
N VAL A 237 20.62 22.48 -5.91
CA VAL A 237 19.54 22.46 -6.91
C VAL A 237 18.30 21.74 -6.37
N ARG A 238 18.47 20.65 -5.62
CA ARG A 238 17.37 19.93 -4.98
C ARG A 238 16.69 20.77 -3.90
N GLU A 239 17.49 21.45 -3.04
CA GLU A 239 16.97 22.43 -2.07
C GLU A 239 16.21 23.58 -2.78
N ALA A 240 16.75 24.11 -3.89
CA ALA A 240 16.07 25.14 -4.68
C ALA A 240 14.71 24.68 -5.21
N ILE A 241 14.62 23.45 -5.70
CA ILE A 241 13.34 22.86 -6.13
C ILE A 241 12.39 22.77 -4.94
N ALA A 242 12.81 22.23 -3.78
CA ALA A 242 11.98 22.14 -2.59
C ALA A 242 11.41 23.51 -2.17
N LEU A 243 12.25 24.55 -2.12
CA LEU A 243 11.87 25.92 -1.76
C LEU A 243 10.98 26.61 -2.81
N SER A 244 10.97 26.17 -4.05
CA SER A 244 10.13 26.75 -5.10
C SER A 244 8.68 26.27 -5.07
N ILE A 245 8.41 25.09 -4.53
CA ILE A 245 7.11 24.41 -4.62
C ILE A 245 6.05 25.09 -3.76
N ASP A 246 4.91 25.43 -4.39
CA ASP A 246 3.73 25.93 -3.70
C ASP A 246 2.75 24.79 -3.38
N LYS A 247 3.07 24.02 -2.31
CA LYS A 247 2.25 22.88 -1.86
C LYS A 247 0.82 23.32 -1.50
N VAL A 248 0.65 24.54 -0.95
CA VAL A 248 -0.67 25.04 -0.53
C VAL A 248 -1.58 25.24 -1.73
N VAL A 249 -1.07 25.86 -2.81
CA VAL A 249 -1.84 26.06 -4.03
C VAL A 249 -2.13 24.73 -4.73
N ILE A 250 -1.14 23.82 -4.82
CA ILE A 250 -1.33 22.48 -5.39
C ILE A 250 -2.45 21.74 -4.66
N ARG A 251 -2.39 21.68 -3.32
CA ARG A 251 -3.43 21.03 -2.51
C ARG A 251 -4.81 21.64 -2.76
N ARG A 252 -4.91 22.98 -2.69
CA ARG A 252 -6.20 23.66 -2.82
C ARG A 252 -6.81 23.49 -4.19
N VAL A 253 -6.01 23.66 -5.27
CA VAL A 253 -6.52 23.76 -6.65
C VAL A 253 -6.55 22.39 -7.33
N LEU A 254 -5.45 21.64 -7.30
CA LEU A 254 -5.32 20.39 -8.05
C LEU A 254 -5.84 19.19 -7.26
N LEU A 255 -5.55 19.12 -5.97
CA LEU A 255 -6.05 18.06 -5.09
C LEU A 255 -7.43 18.39 -4.49
N LYS A 256 -8.00 19.58 -4.77
CA LYS A 256 -9.32 20.01 -4.25
C LYS A 256 -9.44 19.90 -2.73
N GLY A 257 -8.37 20.27 -2.02
CA GLY A 257 -8.28 20.22 -0.56
C GLY A 257 -7.97 18.85 0.05
N ARG A 258 -7.85 17.79 -0.76
CA ARG A 258 -7.57 16.43 -0.28
C ARG A 258 -6.10 16.22 0.05
N GLY A 259 -5.84 15.18 0.88
CA GLY A 259 -4.51 14.83 1.33
C GLY A 259 -3.93 15.85 2.31
N ASP A 260 -2.81 15.48 2.91
CA ASP A 260 -2.08 16.30 3.85
C ASP A 260 -0.78 16.79 3.23
N ILE A 261 -0.47 18.08 3.40
CA ILE A 261 0.85 18.60 3.02
C ILE A 261 1.88 17.92 3.91
N SER A 262 2.94 17.39 3.31
CA SER A 262 3.95 16.67 4.05
C SER A 262 5.37 17.16 3.77
N GLU A 263 6.18 17.10 4.80
CA GLU A 263 7.63 17.21 4.81
C GLU A 263 8.27 15.88 5.26
N ALA A 264 7.45 14.89 5.58
CA ALA A 264 7.83 13.57 6.06
C ALA A 264 7.48 12.49 5.03
N LEU A 265 8.21 11.37 5.06
CA LEU A 265 7.92 10.17 4.25
C LEU A 265 6.82 9.34 4.88
N LEU A 266 6.79 9.26 6.21
CA LEU A 266 5.75 8.54 6.94
C LEU A 266 4.55 9.43 7.26
N PRO A 267 3.32 8.95 7.03
CA PRO A 267 2.11 9.67 7.43
C PRO A 267 2.04 9.85 8.95
N GLN A 268 1.42 10.93 9.40
CA GLN A 268 1.29 11.26 10.82
C GLN A 268 0.61 10.14 11.64
N TRP A 269 -0.36 9.42 11.05
CA TRP A 269 -1.03 8.32 11.75
C TRP A 269 -0.09 7.16 12.10
N LEU A 270 1.05 7.03 11.39
CA LEU A 270 2.06 6.01 11.63
C LEU A 270 3.18 6.54 12.51
N SER A 271 3.76 7.70 12.16
CA SER A 271 4.92 8.27 12.84
C SER A 271 4.59 9.04 14.13
N GLY A 272 3.33 9.46 14.30
CA GLY A 272 2.93 10.30 15.43
C GLY A 272 3.34 11.78 15.30
N TYR A 273 4.16 12.15 14.30
CA TYR A 273 4.60 13.54 14.08
C TYR A 273 4.31 13.98 12.64
N SER A 274 4.11 15.30 12.44
CA SER A 274 3.76 15.87 11.14
C SER A 274 4.82 16.80 10.56
N PHE A 275 5.86 17.16 11.35
CA PHE A 275 6.88 18.12 10.94
C PHE A 275 8.27 17.59 11.27
N LEU A 276 8.96 17.03 10.26
CA LEU A 276 10.38 16.69 10.38
C LEU A 276 11.28 17.77 9.80
N PHE A 277 10.80 18.49 8.78
CA PHE A 277 11.56 19.52 8.07
C PHE A 277 10.64 20.69 7.75
N ASP A 278 11.17 21.92 7.91
CA ASP A 278 10.47 23.15 7.52
C ASP A 278 10.95 23.53 6.11
N SER A 279 10.17 23.20 5.09
CA SER A 279 10.42 23.60 3.71
C SER A 279 9.43 24.68 3.27
N LYS A 280 9.36 25.77 4.01
CA LYS A 280 8.57 26.94 3.59
C LYS A 280 9.06 27.43 2.24
N ARG A 281 8.11 27.70 1.35
CA ARG A 281 8.37 28.28 0.05
C ARG A 281 9.17 29.58 0.17
N ASP A 282 10.36 29.61 -0.43
CA ASP A 282 11.24 30.80 -0.53
C ASP A 282 11.86 30.85 -1.93
N VAL A 283 11.16 31.50 -2.85
CA VAL A 283 11.59 31.62 -4.25
C VAL A 283 12.84 32.50 -4.39
N ALA A 284 13.05 33.47 -3.48
CA ALA A 284 14.25 34.31 -3.53
C ALA A 284 15.51 33.51 -3.22
N ARG A 285 15.48 32.72 -2.17
CA ARG A 285 16.57 31.78 -1.82
C ARG A 285 16.73 30.69 -2.88
N ALA A 286 15.62 30.13 -3.41
CA ALA A 286 15.65 29.14 -4.47
C ALA A 286 16.40 29.65 -5.71
N ARG A 287 16.18 30.89 -6.13
CA ARG A 287 16.91 31.51 -7.26
C ARG A 287 18.41 31.62 -7.02
N GLN A 288 18.83 31.93 -5.78
CA GLN A 288 20.26 31.99 -5.43
C GLN A 288 20.91 30.62 -5.54
N LEU A 289 20.26 29.58 -5.03
CA LEU A 289 20.74 28.20 -5.06
C LEU A 289 20.73 27.59 -6.47
N ALA A 290 19.85 28.05 -7.34
CA ALA A 290 19.67 27.56 -8.70
C ALA A 290 20.67 28.11 -9.73
N ILE A 291 21.54 29.07 -9.34
CA ILE A 291 22.51 29.68 -10.24
C ILE A 291 23.40 28.61 -10.88
N GLY A 292 23.45 28.58 -12.22
CA GLY A 292 24.23 27.60 -12.96
C GLY A 292 23.62 26.18 -13.05
N SER A 293 22.38 26.02 -12.59
CA SER A 293 21.66 24.74 -12.68
C SER A 293 21.51 24.29 -14.14
N PRO A 294 21.90 23.04 -14.47
CA PRO A 294 21.62 22.49 -15.79
C PRO A 294 20.13 22.20 -15.96
N PRO A 295 19.60 22.14 -17.18
CA PRO A 295 18.26 21.63 -17.44
C PRO A 295 18.16 20.16 -16.96
N LEU A 296 17.09 19.85 -16.22
CA LEU A 296 16.80 18.51 -15.69
C LEU A 296 15.69 17.86 -16.51
N THR A 297 15.78 16.55 -16.70
CA THR A 297 14.66 15.75 -17.22
C THR A 297 13.71 15.39 -16.09
N PHE A 298 12.40 15.48 -16.33
CA PHE A 298 11.36 15.26 -15.33
C PHE A 298 10.30 14.27 -15.84
N ALA A 299 10.12 13.17 -15.13
CA ALA A 299 9.15 12.14 -15.44
C ALA A 299 8.03 12.07 -14.40
N TYR A 300 6.82 11.87 -14.88
CA TYR A 300 5.62 11.63 -14.08
C TYR A 300 4.60 10.86 -14.93
N ASP A 301 3.66 10.18 -14.28
CA ASP A 301 2.57 9.51 -15.01
C ASP A 301 1.67 10.54 -15.70
N ARG A 302 1.65 10.48 -17.02
CA ARG A 302 0.85 11.37 -17.86
C ARG A 302 -0.55 10.83 -18.17
N GLN A 303 -0.79 9.56 -17.89
CA GLN A 303 -2.10 8.94 -18.04
C GLN A 303 -3.00 9.33 -16.87
N ASP A 304 -2.44 9.46 -15.65
CA ASP A 304 -3.14 10.06 -14.53
C ASP A 304 -3.24 11.58 -14.68
N ALA A 305 -4.47 12.07 -14.87
CA ALA A 305 -4.74 13.50 -15.10
C ALA A 305 -4.32 14.38 -13.91
N VAL A 306 -4.39 13.85 -12.68
CA VAL A 306 -4.02 14.59 -11.46
C VAL A 306 -2.50 14.68 -11.35
N LEU A 307 -1.78 13.56 -11.50
CA LEU A 307 -0.31 13.55 -11.49
C LEU A 307 0.27 14.40 -12.62
N ARG A 308 -0.34 14.33 -13.81
CA ARG A 308 0.04 15.21 -14.91
C ARG A 308 -0.09 16.69 -14.56
N SER A 309 -1.24 17.10 -14.01
CA SER A 309 -1.47 18.50 -13.63
C SER A 309 -0.51 18.96 -12.52
N ILE A 310 -0.21 18.08 -11.56
CA ILE A 310 0.78 18.35 -10.50
C ILE A 310 2.18 18.47 -11.12
N GLY A 311 2.60 17.56 -11.99
CA GLY A 311 3.90 17.59 -12.65
C GLY A 311 4.11 18.86 -13.48
N GLU A 312 3.11 19.29 -14.26
CA GLU A 312 3.12 20.54 -15.00
C GLU A 312 3.25 21.74 -14.05
N ARG A 313 2.51 21.75 -12.92
CA ARG A 313 2.61 22.84 -11.92
C ARG A 313 3.98 22.87 -11.23
N LEU A 314 4.56 21.73 -10.91
CA LEU A 314 5.91 21.62 -10.34
C LEU A 314 6.96 22.17 -11.31
N SER A 315 6.83 21.91 -12.61
CA SER A 315 7.70 22.48 -13.64
C SER A 315 7.60 24.01 -13.70
N VAL A 316 6.40 24.58 -13.54
CA VAL A 316 6.22 26.04 -13.45
C VAL A 316 6.86 26.59 -12.18
N ASN A 317 6.69 25.93 -11.01
CA ASN A 317 7.31 26.38 -9.77
C ASN A 317 8.85 26.35 -9.84
N ALA A 318 9.44 25.30 -10.43
CA ALA A 318 10.89 25.22 -10.65
C ALA A 318 11.38 26.35 -11.58
N MET A 319 10.62 26.68 -12.62
CA MET A 319 10.93 27.76 -13.55
C MET A 319 10.90 29.14 -12.86
N GLU A 320 10.03 29.35 -11.88
CA GLU A 320 10.02 30.59 -11.05
C GLU A 320 11.36 30.77 -10.29
N ALA A 321 12.04 29.68 -9.96
CA ALA A 321 13.37 29.65 -9.36
C ALA A 321 14.53 29.67 -10.38
N GLY A 322 14.25 29.67 -11.68
CA GLY A 322 15.26 29.64 -12.74
C GLY A 322 15.70 28.22 -13.13
N ILE A 323 15.02 27.16 -12.66
CA ILE A 323 15.34 25.78 -12.98
C ILE A 323 14.44 25.28 -14.11
N THR A 324 15.03 24.81 -15.20
CA THR A 324 14.29 24.23 -16.31
C THR A 324 14.10 22.73 -16.11
N MET A 325 12.84 22.28 -15.99
CA MET A 325 12.49 20.87 -15.98
C MET A 325 11.82 20.51 -17.33
N ARG A 326 12.47 19.63 -18.10
CA ARG A 326 12.01 19.17 -19.40
C ARG A 326 11.33 17.81 -19.28
N PRO A 327 10.28 17.53 -20.06
CA PRO A 327 9.67 16.22 -20.09
C PRO A 327 10.70 15.11 -20.34
N GLY A 328 10.72 14.12 -19.45
CA GLY A 328 11.55 12.91 -19.54
C GLY A 328 10.70 11.65 -19.58
N ASN A 329 11.30 10.52 -19.92
CA ASN A 329 10.71 9.19 -19.86
C ASN A 329 11.50 8.38 -18.81
N GLY A 330 10.97 7.29 -18.32
CA GLY A 330 11.54 6.27 -17.40
C GLY A 330 12.78 6.61 -16.57
N MET A 331 13.94 6.81 -17.20
CA MET A 331 15.17 7.25 -16.54
C MET A 331 15.32 8.78 -16.67
N ALA A 332 14.67 9.53 -15.79
CA ALA A 332 14.76 10.98 -15.72
C ALA A 332 15.62 11.42 -14.53
N ASP A 333 16.11 12.66 -14.55
CA ASP A 333 16.89 13.23 -13.43
C ASP A 333 16.00 13.39 -12.19
N VAL A 334 14.71 13.67 -12.40
CA VAL A 334 13.69 13.86 -11.36
C VAL A 334 12.45 13.05 -11.73
N ARG A 335 11.87 12.35 -10.77
CA ARG A 335 10.60 11.63 -10.94
C ARG A 335 9.58 12.07 -9.88
N LEU A 336 8.35 12.28 -10.30
CA LEU A 336 7.20 12.40 -9.40
C LEU A 336 6.58 11.01 -9.23
N VAL A 337 6.55 10.51 -8.02
CA VAL A 337 6.12 9.14 -7.72
C VAL A 337 5.18 9.10 -6.53
N MET A 338 4.28 8.13 -6.53
CA MET A 338 3.53 7.69 -5.38
C MET A 338 4.30 6.58 -4.68
N ILE A 339 4.70 6.79 -3.44
CA ILE A 339 5.44 5.82 -2.62
C ILE A 339 4.45 5.19 -1.65
N PRO A 340 4.20 3.87 -1.73
CA PRO A 340 3.24 3.22 -0.84
C PRO A 340 3.82 3.05 0.57
N VAL A 341 2.97 3.19 1.58
CA VAL A 341 3.26 2.80 2.96
C VAL A 341 2.73 1.38 3.15
N THR A 342 3.62 0.40 3.02
CA THR A 342 3.27 -1.02 2.94
C THR A 342 3.12 -1.70 4.31
N SER A 343 3.55 -1.02 5.38
CA SER A 343 3.55 -1.56 6.74
C SER A 343 2.96 -0.60 7.75
N ARG A 344 2.44 -1.14 8.85
CA ARG A 344 2.04 -0.40 10.05
C ARG A 344 3.15 -0.30 11.09
N ASP A 345 4.33 -0.73 10.73
CA ASP A 345 5.57 -0.52 11.47
C ASP A 345 6.43 0.50 10.75
N GLU A 346 6.89 1.51 11.48
CA GLU A 346 7.64 2.65 10.93
C GLU A 346 8.93 2.22 10.23
N LEU A 347 9.74 1.38 10.88
CA LEU A 347 11.02 0.92 10.33
C LEU A 347 10.81 0.00 9.13
N ALA A 348 9.79 -0.87 9.16
CA ALA A 348 9.45 -1.71 8.03
C ALA A 348 8.96 -0.87 6.83
N ALA A 349 8.13 0.15 7.06
CA ALA A 349 7.68 1.07 6.03
C ALA A 349 8.87 1.86 5.44
N LEU A 350 9.76 2.40 6.28
CA LEU A 350 10.96 3.11 5.82
C LEU A 350 11.91 2.20 5.05
N THR A 351 12.00 0.91 5.40
CA THR A 351 12.79 -0.07 4.64
C THR A 351 12.25 -0.22 3.21
N ASP A 352 10.93 -0.36 3.06
CA ASP A 352 10.31 -0.50 1.75
C ASP A 352 10.40 0.82 0.95
N ILE A 353 10.27 1.97 1.61
CA ILE A 353 10.52 3.28 1.01
C ILE A 353 11.97 3.39 0.52
N ALA A 354 12.96 2.97 1.32
CA ALA A 354 14.36 3.00 0.94
C ALA A 354 14.66 2.15 -0.31
N LEU A 355 13.96 1.03 -0.50
CA LEU A 355 14.04 0.22 -1.73
C LEU A 355 13.55 1.02 -2.96
N VAL A 356 12.43 1.74 -2.83
CA VAL A 356 11.90 2.62 -3.89
C VAL A 356 12.87 3.75 -4.20
N LEU A 357 13.50 4.32 -3.16
CA LEU A 357 14.52 5.37 -3.28
C LEU A 357 15.88 4.85 -3.75
N ARG A 358 16.08 3.52 -3.80
CA ARG A 358 17.36 2.87 -4.10
C ARG A 358 18.50 3.36 -3.20
N THR A 359 18.19 3.61 -1.94
CA THR A 359 19.10 4.14 -0.94
C THR A 359 19.37 3.08 0.13
N PRO A 360 20.66 2.88 0.54
CA PRO A 360 20.97 1.98 1.65
C PRO A 360 20.21 2.38 2.91
N PHE A 361 19.66 1.40 3.62
CA PHE A 361 18.91 1.60 4.86
C PHE A 361 19.57 0.87 6.03
N SER A 362 19.69 1.55 7.18
CA SER A 362 20.24 0.96 8.40
C SER A 362 19.16 0.79 9.45
N PHE A 363 18.99 -0.44 9.94
CA PHE A 363 18.03 -0.77 11.00
C PHE A 363 18.47 -0.35 12.42
N SER A 364 19.69 0.18 12.60
CA SER A 364 20.23 0.55 13.92
C SER A 364 19.72 1.90 14.43
N ALA A 365 19.10 2.70 13.59
CA ALA A 365 18.59 4.02 13.94
C ALA A 365 17.16 3.94 14.51
N SER A 366 16.76 4.95 15.29
CA SER A 366 15.36 5.16 15.60
C SER A 366 14.58 5.46 14.31
N PRO A 367 13.23 5.23 14.25
CA PRO A 367 12.44 5.57 13.07
C PRO A 367 12.65 7.03 12.62
N TYR A 368 12.71 7.96 13.58
CA TYR A 368 12.97 9.37 13.31
C TYR A 368 14.34 9.61 12.64
N GLU A 369 15.40 9.01 13.18
CA GLU A 369 16.75 9.18 12.62
C GLU A 369 16.88 8.49 11.26
N ALA A 370 16.24 7.34 11.08
CA ALA A 370 16.19 6.62 9.83
C ALA A 370 15.48 7.43 8.73
N GLU A 371 14.32 8.00 9.05
CA GLU A 371 13.59 8.86 8.12
C GLU A 371 14.36 10.13 7.78
N ARG A 372 14.97 10.76 8.79
CA ARG A 372 15.83 11.94 8.60
C ARG A 372 16.99 11.65 7.66
N ALA A 373 17.62 10.48 7.80
CA ALA A 373 18.73 10.09 6.93
C ALA A 373 18.29 9.90 5.47
N LEU A 374 17.08 9.41 5.22
CA LEU A 374 16.52 9.30 3.86
C LEU A 374 16.19 10.67 3.24
N LEU A 375 15.81 11.64 4.06
CA LEU A 375 15.46 13.00 3.62
C LEU A 375 16.69 13.91 3.47
N ASP A 376 17.83 13.53 4.05
CA ASP A 376 19.04 14.34 4.04
C ASP A 376 19.51 14.60 2.59
N GLY A 377 20.01 15.83 2.37
CA GLY A 377 20.48 16.26 1.05
C GLY A 377 19.38 16.37 -0.01
N PHE A 378 18.11 16.33 0.36
CA PHE A 378 16.94 16.45 -0.53
C PHE A 378 16.93 15.40 -1.68
N HIS A 379 17.43 14.19 -1.43
CA HIS A 379 17.34 13.10 -2.40
C HIS A 379 15.90 12.70 -2.70
N VAL A 380 15.02 12.92 -1.74
CA VAL A 380 13.57 12.83 -1.86
C VAL A 380 12.93 14.07 -1.25
N ILE A 381 11.91 14.60 -1.90
CA ILE A 381 11.11 15.72 -1.40
C ILE A 381 9.67 15.25 -1.28
N PRO A 382 9.18 14.94 -0.05
CA PRO A 382 7.78 14.64 0.19
C PRO A 382 6.92 15.86 -0.11
N LEU A 383 5.76 15.64 -0.72
CA LEU A 383 4.83 16.69 -1.10
C LEU A 383 3.51 16.55 -0.34
N PHE A 384 2.91 15.37 -0.41
CA PHE A 384 1.60 15.11 0.16
C PHE A 384 1.48 13.67 0.63
N HIS A 385 0.76 13.46 1.73
CA HIS A 385 0.20 12.16 2.05
C HIS A 385 -1.20 12.07 1.47
N LEU A 386 -1.44 11.03 0.68
CA LEU A 386 -2.68 10.82 -0.06
C LEU A 386 -3.29 9.46 0.29
N ALA A 387 -4.60 9.39 0.24
CA ALA A 387 -5.30 8.13 0.34
C ALA A 387 -5.33 7.45 -1.03
N ARG A 388 -4.96 6.17 -1.08
CA ARG A 388 -5.20 5.36 -2.26
C ARG A 388 -6.66 4.96 -2.31
N ASN A 389 -7.26 5.16 -3.46
CA ASN A 389 -8.64 4.80 -3.71
C ASN A 389 -8.72 3.61 -4.67
N TRP A 390 -9.81 2.86 -4.54
CA TRP A 390 -10.20 1.78 -5.43
C TRP A 390 -11.61 2.03 -5.93
N SER A 391 -11.85 1.82 -7.20
CA SER A 391 -13.22 1.75 -7.70
C SER A 391 -13.77 0.35 -7.41
N LEU A 392 -14.92 0.31 -6.74
CA LEU A 392 -15.59 -0.92 -6.34
C LEU A 392 -16.96 -1.01 -7.02
N SER A 393 -17.27 -2.15 -7.62
CA SER A 393 -18.62 -2.41 -8.07
C SER A 393 -19.58 -2.52 -6.88
N SER A 394 -20.86 -2.24 -7.10
CA SER A 394 -21.88 -2.36 -6.06
C SER A 394 -22.07 -3.78 -5.51
N ARG A 395 -21.45 -4.77 -6.12
CA ARG A 395 -21.47 -6.18 -5.71
C ARG A 395 -20.44 -6.50 -4.62
N VAL A 396 -19.32 -5.75 -4.54
CA VAL A 396 -18.23 -6.02 -3.59
C VAL A 396 -18.63 -5.64 -2.17
N ARG A 397 -18.39 -6.53 -1.22
CA ARG A 397 -18.63 -6.35 0.21
C ARG A 397 -17.39 -6.68 1.02
N SER A 398 -17.22 -6.03 2.17
CA SER A 398 -16.14 -6.24 3.13
C SER A 398 -14.72 -5.96 2.58
N TRP A 399 -14.59 -5.05 1.61
CA TRP A 399 -13.28 -4.57 1.15
C TRP A 399 -12.61 -3.68 2.21
N PRO A 400 -11.29 -3.70 2.43
CA PRO A 400 -10.25 -4.34 1.59
C PRO A 400 -9.74 -5.70 2.11
N ASP A 401 -10.34 -6.31 3.10
CA ASP A 401 -9.88 -7.59 3.67
C ASP A 401 -10.24 -8.76 2.73
N LEU A 402 -9.40 -9.01 1.73
CA LEU A 402 -9.68 -9.96 0.65
C LEU A 402 -10.14 -11.35 1.11
N PRO A 403 -9.61 -11.98 2.18
CA PRO A 403 -10.15 -13.24 2.69
C PRO A 403 -11.60 -13.18 3.13
N ASN A 404 -12.07 -12.02 3.56
CA ASN A 404 -13.44 -11.77 4.02
C ASN A 404 -14.32 -11.06 2.98
N VAL A 405 -13.78 -10.76 1.78
CA VAL A 405 -14.58 -10.20 0.67
C VAL A 405 -15.57 -11.25 0.16
N TRP A 406 -16.77 -10.81 -0.16
CA TRP A 406 -17.80 -11.62 -0.81
C TRP A 406 -18.57 -10.80 -1.85
N ILE A 407 -19.20 -11.49 -2.79
CA ILE A 407 -19.97 -10.87 -3.86
C ILE A 407 -21.46 -10.92 -3.51
N GLY A 408 -22.07 -9.75 -3.32
CA GLY A 408 -23.50 -9.60 -3.19
C GLY A 408 -24.23 -9.73 -4.52
N GLN A 409 -25.54 -9.91 -4.48
CA GLN A 409 -26.38 -9.69 -5.66
C GLN A 409 -26.40 -8.20 -5.99
N PRO A 410 -26.46 -7.83 -7.29
CA PRO A 410 -26.56 -6.44 -7.72
C PRO A 410 -27.81 -5.75 -7.16
#